data_bbbaf43e0fcc6dcc28c363ebf116b0fb
#
_entry.id   bbbaf43e0fcc6dcc28c363ebf116b0fb
#
_cell.length_a   1.000
_cell.length_b   1.000
_cell.length_c   1.000
_cell.angle_alpha   90.00
_cell.angle_beta   90.00
_cell.angle_gamma   90.00
#
_symmetry.space_group_name_H-M   'P 1'
#
loop_
_entity.id
_entity.type
_entity.pdbx_description
1 polymer ?
#
loop_
_entity_poly.entity_id
_entity_poly.type
_entity_poly.pdbx_seq_one_letter_code
_entity_poly.pdbx_strand_id
1 'polypeptide(L)'
;MPPEVMTVADDEVVVFHGPLATTWTDLPPDTELDLDGIEVRTLPRRGELLATVTTANDVHFGETVCGHIDGVDWETYAVAPGEAPYPETMNAAVVADMAARRPDAVVVKGDVTADGTDEQIDRFLEVYGGEFGDRLTWVRGNHESYHHQQRGAWPVQERTLDGVVLAVLDTSRDATINGHLSAEQLDWLDELGARADRPVLVFGHHPVWNPAEERRREGVFGLVPGDTEALVDVFARRPRLVGYFAGHTHRNNRVDLPGAGDVPFVEVGTVKDYPGSWAEYRVFDGLVLQVHRRVTAPAALDWSERTRGMFAGTYARYARGRLSDRCFAMEAR
;
A
#
# COMPACT_ATOMS: atom_id res chain seq x y z
N MET A 1 -9.32 -21.73 12.27
CA MET A 1 -9.84 -20.40 11.84
C MET A 1 -10.58 -20.58 10.52
N PRO A 2 -11.63 -19.81 10.23
CA PRO A 2 -12.26 -19.88 8.92
C PRO A 2 -11.25 -19.49 7.81
N PRO A 3 -11.46 -19.97 6.57
CA PRO A 3 -10.63 -19.61 5.45
C PRO A 3 -10.71 -18.11 5.16
N GLU A 4 -9.58 -17.51 4.80
CA GLU A 4 -9.47 -16.10 4.42
C GLU A 4 -8.92 -16.00 3.01
N VAL A 5 -9.78 -15.63 2.06
CA VAL A 5 -9.35 -15.32 0.69
C VAL A 5 -8.50 -14.05 0.77
N MET A 6 -7.19 -14.18 0.65
CA MET A 6 -6.27 -13.05 0.77
C MET A 6 -5.94 -12.43 -0.57
N THR A 7 -5.75 -13.24 -1.59
CA THR A 7 -5.37 -12.82 -2.93
C THR A 7 -6.34 -13.36 -3.96
N VAL A 8 -6.78 -12.50 -4.85
CA VAL A 8 -7.42 -12.87 -6.12
C VAL A 8 -6.75 -12.06 -7.23
N ALA A 9 -6.14 -12.75 -8.17
CA ALA A 9 -5.57 -12.17 -9.38
C ALA A 9 -6.37 -12.62 -10.62
N ASP A 10 -5.84 -12.38 -11.79
CA ASP A 10 -6.42 -12.84 -13.05
C ASP A 10 -6.13 -14.33 -13.32
N ASP A 11 -5.12 -14.91 -12.65
CA ASP A 11 -4.68 -16.29 -12.84
C ASP A 11 -4.34 -17.04 -11.53
N GLU A 12 -4.56 -16.41 -10.38
CA GLU A 12 -4.13 -16.92 -9.08
C GLU A 12 -5.14 -16.58 -7.99
N VAL A 13 -5.38 -17.53 -7.09
CA VAL A 13 -6.11 -17.32 -5.84
C VAL A 13 -5.31 -17.89 -4.70
N VAL A 14 -5.20 -17.12 -3.60
CA VAL A 14 -4.53 -17.58 -2.36
C VAL A 14 -5.47 -17.45 -1.18
N VAL A 15 -5.65 -18.55 -0.47
CA VAL A 15 -6.48 -18.65 0.73
C VAL A 15 -5.62 -19.07 1.91
N PHE A 16 -5.76 -18.36 3.02
CA PHE A 16 -5.07 -18.66 4.26
C PHE A 16 -5.99 -19.28 5.31
N HIS A 17 -5.46 -20.24 6.03
CA HIS A 17 -6.01 -20.82 7.27
C HIS A 17 -5.00 -20.54 8.39
N GLY A 18 -5.06 -19.38 9.02
CA GLY A 18 -3.96 -18.88 9.87
C GLY A 18 -2.69 -18.70 9.06
N PRO A 19 -1.55 -19.31 9.44
CA PRO A 19 -0.30 -19.20 8.69
C PRO A 19 -0.22 -20.15 7.47
N LEU A 20 -1.17 -21.06 7.28
CA LEU A 20 -1.14 -22.02 6.19
C LEU A 20 -1.84 -21.47 4.96
N ALA A 21 -1.13 -21.41 3.84
CA ALA A 21 -1.65 -20.96 2.55
C ALA A 21 -1.96 -22.14 1.63
N THR A 22 -3.09 -22.05 0.93
CA THR A 22 -3.39 -22.84 -0.26
C THR A 22 -3.42 -21.91 -1.45
N THR A 23 -2.72 -22.27 -2.52
CA THR A 23 -2.61 -21.47 -3.74
C THR A 23 -3.08 -22.27 -4.94
N TRP A 24 -3.94 -21.68 -5.74
CA TRP A 24 -4.33 -22.16 -7.07
C TRP A 24 -3.76 -21.21 -8.12
N THR A 25 -3.10 -21.73 -9.10
CA THR A 25 -2.46 -20.98 -10.22
C THR A 25 -3.00 -21.43 -11.55
N ASP A 26 -2.63 -20.73 -12.61
CA ASP A 26 -3.07 -21.02 -14.00
C ASP A 26 -4.59 -21.03 -14.16
N LEU A 27 -5.27 -20.22 -13.35
CA LEU A 27 -6.71 -20.07 -13.40
C LEU A 27 -7.12 -19.22 -14.60
N PRO A 28 -8.29 -19.49 -15.21
CA PRO A 28 -8.81 -18.65 -16.29
C PRO A 28 -9.22 -17.27 -15.73
N PRO A 29 -8.93 -16.16 -16.44
CA PRO A 29 -9.35 -14.83 -16.03
C PRO A 29 -10.86 -14.63 -16.17
N ASP A 30 -11.41 -13.67 -15.40
CA ASP A 30 -12.82 -13.25 -15.38
C ASP A 30 -13.81 -14.41 -15.21
N THR A 31 -13.43 -15.42 -14.41
CA THR A 31 -14.18 -16.68 -14.30
C THR A 31 -14.62 -16.93 -12.84
N GLU A 32 -15.88 -17.32 -12.66
CA GLU A 32 -16.40 -17.83 -11.39
C GLU A 32 -15.92 -19.26 -11.17
N LEU A 33 -15.33 -19.51 -10.02
CA LEU A 33 -14.72 -20.78 -9.65
C LEU A 33 -15.18 -21.21 -8.25
N ASP A 34 -15.36 -22.50 -8.07
CA ASP A 34 -15.46 -23.15 -6.76
C ASP A 34 -14.10 -23.82 -6.47
N LEU A 35 -13.38 -23.30 -5.50
CA LEU A 35 -12.08 -23.81 -5.06
C LEU A 35 -12.23 -24.45 -3.69
N ASP A 36 -12.51 -25.76 -3.67
CA ASP A 36 -12.75 -26.54 -2.45
C ASP A 36 -13.87 -25.98 -1.54
N GLY A 37 -14.98 -25.53 -2.17
CA GLY A 37 -16.12 -24.93 -1.47
C GLY A 37 -15.98 -23.42 -1.20
N ILE A 38 -14.98 -22.78 -1.77
CA ILE A 38 -14.79 -21.33 -1.72
C ILE A 38 -15.13 -20.74 -3.10
N GLU A 39 -16.25 -20.02 -3.15
CA GLU A 39 -16.65 -19.31 -4.37
C GLU A 39 -15.85 -18.03 -4.55
N VAL A 40 -15.17 -17.89 -5.69
CA VAL A 40 -14.40 -16.71 -6.07
C VAL A 40 -14.56 -16.41 -7.56
N ARG A 41 -14.35 -15.15 -7.94
CA ARG A 41 -14.21 -14.77 -9.36
C ARG A 41 -12.82 -14.19 -9.56
N THR A 42 -12.05 -14.75 -10.51
CA THR A 42 -10.75 -14.21 -10.91
C THR A 42 -10.91 -12.83 -11.56
N LEU A 43 -9.89 -12.00 -11.44
CA LEU A 43 -9.89 -10.67 -12.07
C LEU A 43 -9.82 -10.79 -13.60
N PRO A 44 -10.32 -9.80 -14.34
CA PRO A 44 -10.22 -9.79 -15.80
C PRO A 44 -8.77 -9.60 -16.26
N ARG A 45 -8.46 -10.06 -17.47
CA ARG A 45 -7.20 -9.80 -18.18
C ARG A 45 -7.52 -9.27 -19.58
N ARG A 46 -6.73 -8.30 -20.06
CA ARG A 46 -6.82 -7.78 -21.42
C ARG A 46 -5.42 -7.69 -22.03
N GLY A 47 -5.24 -8.36 -23.17
CA GLY A 47 -3.97 -8.34 -23.89
C GLY A 47 -2.80 -8.96 -23.10
N GLU A 48 -1.61 -8.45 -23.35
CA GLU A 48 -0.37 -8.89 -22.73
C GLU A 48 -0.05 -8.08 -21.47
N LEU A 49 0.68 -8.69 -20.54
CA LEU A 49 1.23 -7.98 -19.38
C LEU A 49 2.36 -7.05 -19.85
N LEU A 50 2.18 -5.75 -19.67
CA LEU A 50 3.11 -4.71 -20.10
C LEU A 50 4.13 -4.37 -19.01
N ALA A 51 3.66 -4.28 -17.75
CA ALA A 51 4.51 -4.01 -16.59
C ALA A 51 3.93 -4.60 -15.32
N THR A 52 4.82 -4.87 -14.36
CA THR A 52 4.49 -5.24 -12.99
C THR A 52 5.10 -4.22 -12.04
N VAL A 53 4.27 -3.61 -11.20
CA VAL A 53 4.70 -2.70 -10.14
C VAL A 53 4.34 -3.31 -8.80
N THR A 54 5.25 -3.27 -7.83
CA THR A 54 4.95 -3.69 -6.46
C THR A 54 5.08 -2.52 -5.49
N THR A 55 4.26 -2.51 -4.44
CA THR A 55 4.30 -1.44 -3.44
C THR A 55 4.24 -1.98 -2.03
N ALA A 56 4.99 -1.33 -1.14
CA ALA A 56 4.96 -1.53 0.30
C ALA A 56 4.79 -0.18 1.01
N ASN A 57 4.42 -0.19 2.26
CA ASN A 57 4.31 0.99 3.13
C ASN A 57 4.35 0.57 4.59
N ASP A 58 4.60 1.54 5.46
CA ASP A 58 4.59 1.32 6.91
C ASP A 58 5.51 0.15 7.29
N VAL A 59 6.76 0.23 6.83
CA VAL A 59 7.78 -0.82 7.00
C VAL A 59 8.54 -0.69 8.33
N HIS A 60 8.60 0.52 8.90
CA HIS A 60 9.01 0.87 10.26
C HIS A 60 10.32 0.24 10.73
N PHE A 61 11.40 0.34 9.95
CA PHE A 61 12.72 -0.09 10.44
C PHE A 61 13.07 0.60 11.77
N GLY A 62 13.54 -0.19 12.73
CA GLY A 62 13.88 0.28 14.08
C GLY A 62 12.75 0.17 15.10
N GLU A 63 11.51 -0.10 14.72
CA GLU A 63 10.42 -0.29 15.68
C GLU A 63 10.65 -1.55 16.53
N THR A 64 10.42 -1.40 17.84
CA THR A 64 10.66 -2.49 18.81
C THR A 64 9.39 -2.98 19.50
N VAL A 65 8.33 -2.16 19.48
CA VAL A 65 7.05 -2.44 20.14
C VAL A 65 5.91 -2.12 19.17
N CYS A 66 5.16 -3.13 18.79
CA CYS A 66 4.01 -3.03 17.89
C CYS A 66 2.71 -2.83 18.66
N GLY A 67 1.79 -2.01 18.12
CA GLY A 67 0.48 -1.76 18.70
C GLY A 67 0.46 -0.72 19.83
N HIS A 68 1.55 -0.02 20.07
CA HIS A 68 1.59 1.09 21.03
C HIS A 68 0.83 2.31 20.47
N ILE A 69 -0.05 2.88 21.31
CA ILE A 69 -0.74 4.14 21.02
C ILE A 69 -0.62 5.02 22.28
N ASP A 70 -0.09 6.21 22.11
CA ASP A 70 0.10 7.16 23.22
C ASP A 70 -1.20 7.46 23.95
N GLY A 71 -1.18 7.33 25.27
CA GLY A 71 -2.32 7.60 26.16
C GLY A 71 -3.40 6.49 26.16
N VAL A 72 -3.16 5.36 25.50
CA VAL A 72 -4.09 4.22 25.46
C VAL A 72 -3.38 2.98 26.03
N ASP A 73 -4.00 2.35 27.01
CA ASP A 73 -3.49 1.11 27.66
C ASP A 73 -4.03 -0.12 26.90
N TRP A 74 -3.39 -0.45 25.78
CA TRP A 74 -3.64 -1.68 25.03
C TRP A 74 -2.49 -2.67 25.22
N GLU A 75 -2.79 -3.95 24.98
CA GLU A 75 -1.75 -4.97 24.84
C GLU A 75 -0.85 -4.64 23.65
N THR A 76 0.46 -4.63 23.90
CA THR A 76 1.48 -4.39 22.89
C THR A 76 2.26 -5.68 22.61
N TYR A 77 2.90 -5.74 21.45
CA TYR A 77 3.59 -6.93 20.98
C TYR A 77 5.06 -6.60 20.71
N ALA A 78 5.94 -7.45 21.18
CA ALA A 78 7.37 -7.38 20.94
C ALA A 78 7.92 -8.79 20.70
N VAL A 79 9.08 -8.87 20.06
CA VAL A 79 9.83 -10.13 19.94
C VAL A 79 10.51 -10.45 21.26
N ALA A 80 10.78 -11.74 21.52
CA ALA A 80 11.49 -12.15 22.72
C ALA A 80 12.96 -11.69 22.68
N PRO A 81 13.59 -11.50 23.86
CA PRO A 81 15.01 -11.16 23.91
C PRO A 81 15.86 -12.19 23.14
N GLY A 82 16.66 -11.72 22.19
CA GLY A 82 17.53 -12.52 21.35
C GLY A 82 16.91 -12.98 20.02
N GLU A 83 15.61 -12.74 19.80
CA GLU A 83 15.01 -12.87 18.47
C GLU A 83 15.37 -11.67 17.57
N ALA A 84 15.37 -11.88 16.26
CA ALA A 84 15.54 -10.79 15.30
C ALA A 84 14.38 -9.79 15.45
N PRO A 85 14.64 -8.47 15.31
CA PRO A 85 13.57 -7.47 15.31
C PRO A 85 12.51 -7.81 14.26
N TYR A 86 11.24 -7.69 14.64
CA TYR A 86 10.16 -8.06 13.71
C TYR A 86 10.12 -7.22 12.43
N PRO A 87 10.49 -5.91 12.40
CA PRO A 87 10.56 -5.19 11.15
C PRO A 87 11.59 -5.81 10.19
N GLU A 88 12.73 -6.29 10.72
CA GLU A 88 13.74 -6.98 9.90
C GLU A 88 13.17 -8.26 9.29
N THR A 89 12.49 -9.08 10.10
CA THR A 89 11.88 -10.35 9.66
C THR A 89 10.80 -10.11 8.61
N MET A 90 9.91 -9.14 8.86
CA MET A 90 8.79 -8.82 7.97
C MET A 90 9.26 -8.22 6.65
N ASN A 91 10.22 -7.27 6.70
CA ASN A 91 10.72 -6.63 5.50
C ASN A 91 11.59 -7.55 4.65
N ALA A 92 12.41 -8.40 5.26
CA ALA A 92 13.15 -9.43 4.51
C ALA A 92 12.19 -10.37 3.74
N ALA A 93 11.07 -10.77 4.38
CA ALA A 93 10.06 -11.61 3.74
C ALA A 93 9.36 -10.88 2.57
N VAL A 94 8.91 -9.63 2.79
CA VAL A 94 8.25 -8.84 1.74
C VAL A 94 9.18 -8.60 0.56
N VAL A 95 10.44 -8.23 0.81
CA VAL A 95 11.42 -7.99 -0.26
C VAL A 95 11.64 -9.26 -1.09
N ALA A 96 11.78 -10.42 -0.45
CA ALA A 96 11.91 -11.70 -1.14
C ALA A 96 10.66 -12.05 -1.97
N ASP A 97 9.46 -11.85 -1.39
CA ASP A 97 8.19 -12.10 -2.07
C ASP A 97 7.99 -11.17 -3.28
N MET A 98 8.31 -9.88 -3.13
CA MET A 98 8.27 -8.89 -4.22
C MET A 98 9.28 -9.21 -5.31
N ALA A 99 10.54 -9.55 -4.95
CA ALA A 99 11.60 -9.90 -5.90
C ALA A 99 11.23 -11.13 -6.75
N ALA A 100 10.53 -12.11 -6.15
CA ALA A 100 10.04 -13.28 -6.87
C ALA A 100 9.03 -12.93 -7.99
N ARG A 101 8.36 -11.79 -7.91
CA ARG A 101 7.46 -11.27 -8.96
C ARG A 101 8.21 -10.54 -10.08
N ARG A 102 9.52 -10.29 -9.92
CA ARG A 102 10.38 -9.59 -10.89
C ARG A 102 9.80 -8.25 -11.35
N PRO A 103 9.45 -7.34 -10.41
CA PRO A 103 8.78 -6.09 -10.75
C PRO A 103 9.66 -5.17 -11.59
N ASP A 104 9.05 -4.42 -12.50
CA ASP A 104 9.69 -3.36 -13.29
C ASP A 104 9.93 -2.11 -12.45
N ALA A 105 9.10 -1.90 -11.42
CA ALA A 105 9.29 -0.86 -10.41
C ALA A 105 8.75 -1.29 -9.05
N VAL A 106 9.36 -0.72 -8.00
CA VAL A 106 8.96 -0.87 -6.61
C VAL A 106 8.73 0.52 -6.02
N VAL A 107 7.56 0.73 -5.38
CA VAL A 107 7.25 1.98 -4.69
C VAL A 107 7.05 1.71 -3.20
N VAL A 108 7.84 2.36 -2.34
CA VAL A 108 7.63 2.33 -0.88
C VAL A 108 7.02 3.67 -0.44
N LYS A 109 5.78 3.59 0.07
CA LYS A 109 4.88 4.73 0.31
C LYS A 109 4.95 5.26 1.75
N GLY A 110 6.14 5.59 2.23
CA GLY A 110 6.33 6.25 3.52
C GLY A 110 6.35 5.34 4.75
N ASP A 111 6.63 5.94 5.89
CA ASP A 111 6.89 5.30 7.17
C ASP A 111 7.91 4.17 7.01
N VAL A 112 9.06 4.55 6.41
CA VAL A 112 10.15 3.61 6.18
C VAL A 112 10.94 3.33 7.47
N THR A 113 10.83 4.25 8.43
CA THR A 113 11.49 4.18 9.74
C THR A 113 10.49 4.31 10.89
N ALA A 114 10.88 3.92 12.09
CA ALA A 114 10.13 4.19 13.32
C ALA A 114 10.37 5.61 13.85
N ASP A 115 11.64 6.07 13.81
CA ASP A 115 12.08 7.29 14.50
C ASP A 115 12.75 8.31 13.56
N GLY A 116 12.72 8.14 12.26
CA GLY A 116 13.27 9.06 11.27
C GLY A 116 14.80 9.20 11.33
N THR A 117 15.54 8.26 11.93
CA THR A 117 16.99 8.36 12.03
C THR A 117 17.70 7.96 10.72
N ASP A 118 18.89 8.50 10.50
CA ASP A 118 19.69 8.17 9.32
C ASP A 118 20.07 6.68 9.30
N GLU A 119 20.35 6.09 10.45
CA GLU A 119 20.70 4.68 10.59
C GLU A 119 19.53 3.77 10.16
N GLN A 120 18.30 4.14 10.52
CA GLN A 120 17.10 3.39 10.12
C GLN A 120 16.84 3.53 8.62
N ILE A 121 17.04 4.72 8.04
CA ILE A 121 16.96 4.94 6.59
C ILE A 121 18.06 4.16 5.86
N ASP A 122 19.30 4.19 6.37
CA ASP A 122 20.39 3.41 5.78
C ASP A 122 20.05 1.91 5.78
N ARG A 123 19.45 1.42 6.86
CA ARG A 123 18.99 0.03 6.93
C ARG A 123 17.88 -0.28 5.92
N PHE A 124 16.90 0.61 5.79
CA PHE A 124 15.88 0.49 4.74
C PHE A 124 16.51 0.42 3.34
N LEU A 125 17.44 1.32 3.04
CA LEU A 125 18.11 1.36 1.74
C LEU A 125 19.02 0.15 1.52
N GLU A 126 19.64 -0.40 2.56
CA GLU A 126 20.40 -1.65 2.46
C GLU A 126 19.49 -2.81 2.04
N VAL A 127 18.30 -2.93 2.62
CA VAL A 127 17.37 -4.04 2.36
C VAL A 127 16.63 -3.85 1.03
N TYR A 128 15.91 -2.74 0.85
CA TYR A 128 15.12 -2.49 -0.36
C TYR A 128 15.99 -2.00 -1.52
N GLY A 129 16.89 -1.06 -1.27
CA GLY A 129 17.80 -0.53 -2.29
C GLY A 129 18.79 -1.58 -2.77
N GLY A 130 19.29 -2.44 -1.88
CA GLY A 130 20.18 -3.53 -2.21
C GLY A 130 19.55 -4.55 -3.17
N GLU A 131 18.25 -4.87 -3.01
CA GLU A 131 17.56 -5.81 -3.90
C GLU A 131 17.05 -5.13 -5.19
N PHE A 132 16.44 -3.96 -5.08
CA PHE A 132 15.73 -3.37 -6.21
C PHE A 132 16.54 -2.33 -6.99
N GLY A 133 17.59 -1.76 -6.40
CA GLY A 133 18.46 -0.79 -7.07
C GLY A 133 17.66 0.36 -7.67
N ASP A 134 17.90 0.66 -8.94
CA ASP A 134 17.25 1.74 -9.68
C ASP A 134 15.74 1.53 -9.90
N ARG A 135 15.20 0.34 -9.61
CA ARG A 135 13.76 0.08 -9.66
C ARG A 135 13.02 0.63 -8.44
N LEU A 136 13.73 0.93 -7.35
CA LEU A 136 13.14 1.49 -6.13
C LEU A 136 12.82 2.97 -6.31
N THR A 137 11.60 3.34 -5.95
CA THR A 137 11.15 4.72 -5.69
C THR A 137 10.54 4.72 -4.29
N TRP A 138 10.85 5.71 -3.48
CA TRP A 138 10.30 5.80 -2.14
C TRP A 138 10.04 7.24 -1.74
N VAL A 139 9.20 7.44 -0.76
CA VAL A 139 8.84 8.73 -0.19
C VAL A 139 8.72 8.59 1.31
N ARG A 140 8.91 9.68 2.04
CA ARG A 140 8.74 9.71 3.50
C ARG A 140 7.27 9.64 3.91
N GLY A 141 7.01 9.20 5.15
CA GLY A 141 5.74 9.30 5.83
C GLY A 141 5.80 10.25 7.03
N ASN A 142 4.81 10.17 7.93
CA ASN A 142 4.79 11.01 9.12
C ASN A 142 5.88 10.63 10.14
N HIS A 143 6.29 9.38 10.20
CA HIS A 143 7.37 8.97 11.10
C HIS A 143 8.69 9.63 10.74
N GLU A 144 9.01 9.80 9.48
CA GLU A 144 10.17 10.60 9.04
C GLU A 144 9.94 12.09 9.30
N SER A 145 8.76 12.61 8.99
CA SER A 145 8.48 14.04 9.11
C SER A 145 8.35 14.54 10.55
N TYR A 146 7.93 13.72 11.51
CA TYR A 146 7.96 14.05 12.93
C TYR A 146 9.35 14.45 13.42
N HIS A 147 10.37 13.80 12.89
CA HIS A 147 11.76 14.01 13.25
C HIS A 147 12.50 14.93 12.27
N HIS A 148 11.75 15.67 11.43
CA HIS A 148 12.29 16.60 10.44
C HIS A 148 13.29 15.97 9.46
N GLN A 149 13.15 14.66 9.21
CA GLN A 149 14.00 13.94 8.26
C GLN A 149 13.78 14.45 6.84
N GLN A 150 14.87 14.84 6.16
CA GLN A 150 14.81 15.40 4.81
C GLN A 150 15.14 14.38 3.72
N ARG A 151 15.69 13.22 4.07
CA ARG A 151 15.86 12.11 3.09
C ARG A 151 14.48 11.58 2.74
N GLY A 152 14.21 11.45 1.42
CA GLY A 152 12.88 11.08 0.93
C GLY A 152 11.88 12.22 0.80
N ALA A 153 12.24 13.46 1.19
CA ALA A 153 11.40 14.65 1.08
C ALA A 153 11.37 15.23 -0.34
N TRP A 154 11.19 14.39 -1.34
CA TRP A 154 11.02 14.84 -2.73
C TRP A 154 9.54 15.15 -2.98
N PRO A 155 9.19 16.43 -3.25
CA PRO A 155 7.78 16.82 -3.36
C PRO A 155 7.00 15.97 -4.36
N VAL A 156 7.62 15.67 -5.51
CA VAL A 156 7.07 14.84 -6.58
C VAL A 156 8.14 13.98 -7.21
N GLN A 157 7.77 12.79 -7.66
CA GLN A 157 8.64 11.92 -8.45
C GLN A 157 7.80 11.28 -9.57
N GLU A 158 8.42 11.02 -10.71
CA GLU A 158 7.79 10.42 -11.88
C GLU A 158 8.64 9.26 -12.40
N ARG A 159 7.97 8.18 -12.77
CA ARG A 159 8.60 7.07 -13.47
C ARG A 159 7.69 6.55 -14.56
N THR A 160 8.20 6.48 -15.77
CA THR A 160 7.49 5.92 -16.92
C THR A 160 7.92 4.49 -17.16
N LEU A 161 6.95 3.60 -17.29
CA LEU A 161 7.11 2.19 -17.64
C LEU A 161 6.27 1.87 -18.88
N ASP A 162 6.40 0.66 -19.39
CA ASP A 162 5.52 0.20 -20.45
C ASP A 162 4.08 0.15 -19.94
N GLY A 163 3.20 0.84 -20.65
CA GLY A 163 1.76 0.90 -20.35
C GLY A 163 1.35 1.77 -19.14
N VAL A 164 2.26 2.35 -18.35
CA VAL A 164 1.89 3.12 -17.16
C VAL A 164 2.91 4.20 -16.79
N VAL A 165 2.45 5.28 -16.18
CA VAL A 165 3.28 6.26 -15.46
C VAL A 165 3.00 6.14 -13.96
N LEU A 166 4.04 6.17 -13.15
CA LEU A 166 3.97 6.24 -11.70
C LEU A 166 4.24 7.67 -11.26
N ALA A 167 3.31 8.26 -10.52
CA ALA A 167 3.45 9.55 -9.86
C ALA A 167 3.53 9.34 -8.35
N VAL A 168 4.60 9.79 -7.70
CA VAL A 168 4.77 9.64 -6.25
C VAL A 168 4.84 11.02 -5.62
N LEU A 169 3.97 11.28 -4.64
CA LEU A 169 3.80 12.56 -3.96
C LEU A 169 4.27 12.44 -2.51
N ASP A 170 5.15 13.32 -2.05
CA ASP A 170 5.38 13.50 -0.63
C ASP A 170 4.19 14.24 -0.02
N THR A 171 3.37 13.50 0.69
CA THR A 171 2.20 14.03 1.39
C THR A 171 2.49 14.38 2.83
N SER A 172 3.75 14.25 3.28
CA SER A 172 4.16 14.49 4.67
C SER A 172 4.41 15.97 4.90
N ARG A 173 4.11 16.41 6.11
CA ARG A 173 4.42 17.73 6.60
C ARG A 173 5.11 17.62 7.96
N ASP A 174 6.19 18.37 8.14
CA ASP A 174 6.98 18.33 9.36
C ASP A 174 6.13 18.59 10.61
N ALA A 175 6.37 17.76 11.64
CA ALA A 175 5.73 17.81 12.95
C ALA A 175 4.19 17.62 12.95
N THR A 176 3.61 17.00 11.92
CA THR A 176 2.17 16.70 11.88
C THR A 176 1.91 15.24 11.52
N ILE A 177 0.77 14.70 12.00
CA ILE A 177 0.31 13.35 11.65
C ILE A 177 -0.52 13.35 10.36
N ASN A 178 -1.13 14.48 10.03
CA ASN A 178 -1.98 14.60 8.87
C ASN A 178 -1.16 14.95 7.62
N GLY A 179 -1.63 14.45 6.49
CA GLY A 179 -1.05 14.71 5.19
C GLY A 179 -1.48 16.04 4.58
N HIS A 180 -0.61 16.58 3.74
CA HIS A 180 -0.83 17.80 2.97
C HIS A 180 -0.36 17.64 1.53
N LEU A 181 -0.98 18.37 0.62
CA LEU A 181 -0.54 18.58 -0.75
C LEU A 181 -0.41 20.08 -1.01
N SER A 182 0.74 20.53 -1.49
CA SER A 182 0.92 21.92 -1.89
C SER A 182 0.24 22.21 -3.24
N ALA A 183 -0.01 23.48 -3.51
CA ALA A 183 -0.53 23.90 -4.81
C ALA A 183 0.38 23.46 -5.96
N GLU A 184 1.70 23.57 -5.76
CA GLU A 184 2.71 23.18 -6.76
C GLU A 184 2.66 21.66 -7.05
N GLN A 185 2.43 20.82 -6.05
CA GLN A 185 2.25 19.37 -6.24
C GLN A 185 0.97 19.05 -7.01
N LEU A 186 -0.12 19.73 -6.69
CA LEU A 186 -1.41 19.58 -7.39
C LEU A 186 -1.33 20.08 -8.84
N ASP A 187 -0.68 21.22 -9.08
CA ASP A 187 -0.44 21.75 -10.43
C ASP A 187 0.44 20.80 -11.26
N TRP A 188 1.50 20.27 -10.65
CA TRP A 188 2.36 19.27 -11.31
C TRP A 188 1.58 18.00 -11.67
N LEU A 189 0.73 17.50 -10.76
CA LEU A 189 -0.11 16.31 -11.03
C LEU A 189 -1.13 16.58 -12.14
N ASP A 190 -1.71 17.78 -12.15
CA ASP A 190 -2.64 18.22 -13.19
C ASP A 190 -1.96 18.28 -14.57
N GLU A 191 -0.76 18.86 -14.65
CA GLU A 191 0.05 18.90 -15.86
C GLU A 191 0.46 17.49 -16.32
N LEU A 192 0.87 16.61 -15.37
CA LEU A 192 1.17 15.22 -15.68
C LEU A 192 -0.05 14.51 -16.27
N GLY A 193 -1.22 14.63 -15.64
CA GLY A 193 -2.46 14.04 -16.13
C GLY A 193 -2.90 14.58 -17.50
N ALA A 194 -2.55 15.84 -17.81
CA ALA A 194 -2.83 16.46 -19.11
C ALA A 194 -1.92 15.94 -20.23
N ARG A 195 -0.64 15.67 -19.94
CA ARG A 195 0.37 15.28 -20.94
C ARG A 195 0.58 13.77 -21.09
N ALA A 196 0.08 12.99 -20.11
CA ALA A 196 0.25 11.55 -20.13
C ALA A 196 -0.48 10.90 -21.32
N ASP A 197 0.23 10.03 -22.03
CA ASP A 197 -0.30 9.24 -23.15
C ASP A 197 -0.82 7.85 -22.70
N ARG A 198 -0.64 7.54 -21.41
CA ARG A 198 -0.99 6.26 -20.78
C ARG A 198 -1.52 6.49 -19.36
N PRO A 199 -2.14 5.48 -18.70
CA PRO A 199 -2.64 5.61 -17.33
C PRO A 199 -1.55 6.03 -16.35
N VAL A 200 -1.94 6.82 -15.35
CA VAL A 200 -1.08 7.28 -14.27
C VAL A 200 -1.59 6.70 -12.95
N LEU A 201 -0.75 5.94 -12.25
CA LEU A 201 -0.98 5.50 -10.87
C LEU A 201 -0.34 6.52 -9.93
N VAL A 202 -1.12 7.08 -9.01
CA VAL A 202 -0.65 8.10 -8.08
C VAL A 202 -0.47 7.49 -6.69
N PHE A 203 0.71 7.68 -6.10
CA PHE A 203 1.09 7.14 -4.81
C PHE A 203 1.43 8.26 -3.83
N GLY A 204 1.02 8.12 -2.59
CA GLY A 204 1.40 8.97 -1.47
C GLY A 204 1.37 8.17 -0.17
N HIS A 205 1.74 8.77 0.96
CA HIS A 205 1.66 8.10 2.24
C HIS A 205 0.28 8.21 2.87
N HIS A 206 -0.26 9.42 2.96
CA HIS A 206 -1.53 9.69 3.65
C HIS A 206 -2.73 9.42 2.75
N PRO A 207 -3.77 8.71 3.26
CA PRO A 207 -5.01 8.52 2.53
C PRO A 207 -5.82 9.83 2.43
N VAL A 208 -6.78 9.85 1.53
CA VAL A 208 -7.73 10.95 1.42
C VAL A 208 -8.62 11.04 2.66
N TRP A 209 -9.02 12.25 3.02
CA TRP A 209 -10.10 12.44 3.98
C TRP A 209 -11.43 11.89 3.44
N ASN A 210 -12.09 11.03 4.23
CA ASN A 210 -13.36 10.42 3.85
C ASN A 210 -14.53 11.08 4.63
N PRO A 211 -15.40 11.87 3.99
CA PRO A 211 -16.52 12.54 4.65
C PRO A 211 -17.57 11.58 5.23
N ALA A 212 -17.59 10.33 4.80
CA ALA A 212 -18.50 9.30 5.33
C ALA A 212 -18.01 8.72 6.66
N GLU A 213 -16.72 8.75 6.93
CA GLU A 213 -16.10 8.18 8.15
C GLU A 213 -15.71 9.25 9.16
N GLU A 214 -15.33 10.44 8.71
CA GLU A 214 -14.72 11.46 9.56
C GLU A 214 -15.33 12.85 9.33
N ARG A 215 -15.58 13.58 10.42
CA ARG A 215 -16.04 14.96 10.35
C ARG A 215 -14.97 15.88 9.79
N ARG A 216 -15.37 16.87 8.99
CA ARG A 216 -14.48 17.92 8.48
C ARG A 216 -13.86 18.71 9.63
N ARG A 217 -12.52 18.62 9.76
CA ARG A 217 -11.71 19.34 10.73
C ARG A 217 -10.26 19.38 10.26
N GLU A 218 -9.41 20.19 10.86
CA GLU A 218 -8.00 20.26 10.47
C GLU A 218 -7.18 19.04 10.96
N GLY A 219 -7.48 18.50 12.13
CA GLY A 219 -6.74 17.37 12.71
C GLY A 219 -7.32 16.02 12.29
N VAL A 220 -7.37 15.73 10.99
CA VAL A 220 -7.76 14.42 10.43
C VAL A 220 -6.58 13.45 10.36
N PHE A 221 -6.86 12.16 10.25
CA PHE A 221 -5.84 11.10 10.16
C PHE A 221 -5.53 10.72 8.70
N GLY A 222 -5.44 11.70 7.82
CA GLY A 222 -5.15 11.55 6.39
C GLY A 222 -4.81 12.91 5.80
N LEU A 223 -4.99 13.07 4.50
CA LEU A 223 -4.92 14.38 3.85
C LEU A 223 -5.98 15.31 4.45
N VAL A 224 -5.62 16.56 4.70
CA VAL A 224 -6.62 17.53 5.16
C VAL A 224 -7.77 17.67 4.15
N PRO A 225 -8.99 18.00 4.61
CA PRO A 225 -10.16 18.03 3.73
C PRO A 225 -10.01 18.89 2.48
N GLY A 226 -9.40 20.08 2.61
CA GLY A 226 -9.19 20.97 1.46
C GLY A 226 -8.27 20.39 0.39
N ASP A 227 -7.20 19.72 0.82
CA ASP A 227 -6.25 19.07 -0.11
C ASP A 227 -6.87 17.83 -0.76
N THR A 228 -7.70 17.08 -0.01
CA THR A 228 -8.48 15.98 -0.58
C THR A 228 -9.43 16.47 -1.67
N GLU A 229 -10.19 17.55 -1.40
CA GLU A 229 -11.11 18.13 -2.37
C GLU A 229 -10.38 18.61 -3.63
N ALA A 230 -9.23 19.29 -3.46
CA ALA A 230 -8.41 19.73 -4.57
C ALA A 230 -7.82 18.57 -5.38
N LEU A 231 -7.38 17.49 -4.70
CA LEU A 231 -6.91 16.28 -5.36
C LEU A 231 -8.03 15.61 -6.17
N VAL A 232 -9.24 15.48 -5.61
CA VAL A 232 -10.42 14.95 -6.30
C VAL A 232 -10.74 15.78 -7.54
N ASP A 233 -10.65 17.11 -7.47
CA ASP A 233 -10.85 17.99 -8.61
C ASP A 233 -9.81 17.77 -9.72
N VAL A 234 -8.57 17.45 -9.39
CA VAL A 234 -7.54 17.06 -10.37
C VAL A 234 -7.92 15.74 -11.04
N PHE A 235 -8.29 14.71 -10.28
CA PHE A 235 -8.73 13.43 -10.83
C PHE A 235 -9.98 13.55 -11.72
N ALA A 236 -10.95 14.39 -11.33
CA ALA A 236 -12.18 14.61 -12.09
C ALA A 236 -11.94 15.15 -13.51
N ARG A 237 -10.93 16.01 -13.68
CA ARG A 237 -10.61 16.62 -14.99
C ARG A 237 -9.51 15.92 -15.78
N ARG A 238 -8.84 14.92 -15.19
CA ARG A 238 -7.70 14.19 -15.80
C ARG A 238 -7.96 12.69 -15.89
N PRO A 239 -8.62 12.20 -16.93
CA PRO A 239 -9.03 10.80 -17.02
C PRO A 239 -7.87 9.79 -17.06
N ARG A 240 -6.65 10.26 -17.31
CA ARG A 240 -5.43 9.41 -17.24
C ARG A 240 -5.00 9.08 -15.81
N LEU A 241 -5.43 9.85 -14.81
CA LEU A 241 -5.21 9.51 -13.40
C LEU A 241 -6.21 8.43 -13.00
N VAL A 242 -5.76 7.18 -12.83
CA VAL A 242 -6.66 6.02 -12.69
C VAL A 242 -6.79 5.50 -11.28
N GLY A 243 -6.04 6.03 -10.32
CA GLY A 243 -6.15 5.68 -8.90
C GLY A 243 -5.14 6.40 -8.03
N TYR A 244 -5.51 6.60 -6.75
CA TYR A 244 -4.62 7.10 -5.70
C TYR A 244 -4.44 6.02 -4.63
N PHE A 245 -3.18 5.74 -4.25
CA PHE A 245 -2.82 4.61 -3.37
C PHE A 245 -1.94 5.09 -2.21
N ALA A 246 -2.40 4.85 -0.99
CA ALA A 246 -1.77 5.31 0.24
C ALA A 246 -1.45 4.16 1.21
N GLY A 247 -0.83 4.50 2.35
CA GLY A 247 -0.54 3.66 3.51
C GLY A 247 -1.13 4.26 4.79
N HIS A 248 -0.29 4.45 5.83
CA HIS A 248 -0.52 5.22 7.05
C HIS A 248 -1.53 4.60 8.04
N THR A 249 -2.66 4.13 7.58
CA THR A 249 -3.75 3.61 8.42
C THR A 249 -3.59 2.14 8.77
N HIS A 250 -2.60 1.46 8.20
CA HIS A 250 -2.32 0.03 8.36
C HIS A 250 -3.48 -0.88 7.95
N ARG A 251 -4.43 -0.40 7.15
CA ARG A 251 -5.60 -1.19 6.69
C ARG A 251 -5.67 -1.27 5.18
N ASN A 252 -6.34 -2.29 4.69
CA ASN A 252 -6.79 -2.33 3.31
C ASN A 252 -8.21 -1.74 3.26
N ASN A 253 -8.38 -0.65 2.54
CA ASN A 253 -9.66 0.03 2.38
C ASN A 253 -9.71 0.74 1.03
N ARG A 254 -10.87 0.79 0.43
CA ARG A 254 -11.13 1.52 -0.81
C ARG A 254 -12.34 2.42 -0.60
N VAL A 255 -12.21 3.67 -1.00
CA VAL A 255 -13.29 4.64 -0.98
C VAL A 255 -13.50 5.22 -2.38
N ASP A 256 -14.76 5.46 -2.70
CA ASP A 256 -15.17 6.17 -3.91
C ASP A 256 -15.62 7.56 -3.45
N LEU A 257 -14.94 8.61 -3.93
CA LEU A 257 -15.26 9.99 -3.51
C LEU A 257 -16.16 10.67 -4.54
N PRO A 258 -17.19 11.40 -4.07
CA PRO A 258 -18.02 12.21 -4.97
C PRO A 258 -17.16 13.16 -5.81
N GLY A 259 -17.42 13.20 -7.11
CA GLY A 259 -16.71 14.05 -8.06
C GLY A 259 -15.58 13.37 -8.83
N ALA A 260 -14.97 12.31 -8.30
CA ALA A 260 -13.89 11.59 -8.98
C ALA A 260 -14.38 10.47 -9.95
N GLY A 261 -15.69 10.26 -10.06
CA GLY A 261 -16.24 9.14 -10.84
C GLY A 261 -15.89 7.79 -10.22
N ASP A 262 -15.48 6.83 -11.05
CA ASP A 262 -15.12 5.47 -10.63
C ASP A 262 -13.64 5.33 -10.21
N VAL A 263 -12.94 6.44 -9.99
CA VAL A 263 -11.52 6.41 -9.60
C VAL A 263 -11.39 5.95 -8.15
N PRO A 264 -10.64 4.87 -7.87
CA PRO A 264 -10.44 4.38 -6.52
C PRO A 264 -9.41 5.23 -5.75
N PHE A 265 -9.74 5.52 -4.49
CA PHE A 265 -8.81 6.02 -3.48
C PHE A 265 -8.58 4.89 -2.48
N VAL A 266 -7.35 4.42 -2.36
CA VAL A 266 -7.04 3.13 -1.72
C VAL A 266 -6.03 3.30 -0.60
N GLU A 267 -6.32 2.65 0.52
CA GLU A 267 -5.37 2.42 1.60
C GLU A 267 -4.87 0.97 1.47
N VAL A 268 -3.56 0.78 1.44
CA VAL A 268 -2.92 -0.54 1.44
C VAL A 268 -2.43 -0.83 2.85
N GLY A 269 -2.69 -2.02 3.35
CA GLY A 269 -2.27 -2.44 4.69
C GLY A 269 -0.75 -2.45 4.86
N THR A 270 -0.32 -2.43 6.10
CA THR A 270 1.09 -2.35 6.50
C THR A 270 1.85 -3.65 6.24
N VAL A 271 3.18 -3.52 6.05
CA VAL A 271 4.12 -4.65 6.01
C VAL A 271 4.38 -5.21 7.41
N LYS A 272 4.53 -4.36 8.43
CA LYS A 272 5.17 -4.69 9.72
C LYS A 272 4.37 -5.61 10.64
N ASP A 273 3.05 -5.70 10.45
CA ASP A 273 2.16 -6.50 11.30
C ASP A 273 1.06 -7.21 10.47
N TYR A 274 0.01 -7.72 11.13
CA TYR A 274 -1.05 -8.45 10.42
C TYR A 274 -1.78 -7.57 9.39
N PRO A 275 -2.00 -8.06 8.16
CA PRO A 275 -1.64 -9.39 7.66
C PRO A 275 -0.25 -9.49 7.02
N GLY A 276 0.59 -8.47 7.08
CA GLY A 276 1.85 -8.39 6.35
C GLY A 276 1.59 -8.10 4.87
N SER A 277 0.92 -6.97 4.62
CA SER A 277 0.40 -6.61 3.30
C SER A 277 1.46 -5.96 2.41
N TRP A 278 1.35 -6.25 1.13
CA TRP A 278 1.93 -5.48 0.05
C TRP A 278 1.02 -5.60 -1.18
N ALA A 279 1.16 -4.73 -2.17
CA ALA A 279 0.32 -4.77 -3.35
C ALA A 279 1.15 -4.95 -4.63
N GLU A 280 0.62 -5.73 -5.56
CA GLU A 280 1.08 -5.91 -6.92
C GLU A 280 0.10 -5.23 -7.87
N TYR A 281 0.62 -4.41 -8.78
CA TYR A 281 -0.14 -3.83 -9.88
C TYR A 281 0.30 -4.49 -11.17
N ARG A 282 -0.64 -5.17 -11.84
CA ARG A 282 -0.44 -5.78 -13.16
C ARG A 282 -1.01 -4.86 -14.22
N VAL A 283 -0.16 -4.34 -15.08
CA VAL A 283 -0.54 -3.40 -16.13
C VAL A 283 -0.73 -4.14 -17.43
N PHE A 284 -1.94 -4.09 -17.96
CA PHE A 284 -2.33 -4.64 -19.25
C PHE A 284 -2.75 -3.50 -20.19
N ASP A 285 -3.00 -3.83 -21.48
CA ASP A 285 -3.53 -2.84 -22.42
C ASP A 285 -4.96 -2.41 -22.00
N GLY A 286 -5.10 -1.16 -21.61
CA GLY A 286 -6.36 -0.57 -21.15
C GLY A 286 -6.89 -1.08 -19.80
N LEU A 287 -6.06 -1.77 -18.99
CA LEU A 287 -6.49 -2.32 -17.71
C LEU A 287 -5.32 -2.38 -16.72
N VAL A 288 -5.57 -1.98 -15.48
CA VAL A 288 -4.62 -2.19 -14.38
C VAL A 288 -5.32 -2.99 -13.27
N LEU A 289 -4.69 -4.04 -12.79
CA LEU A 289 -5.16 -4.79 -11.63
C LEU A 289 -4.38 -4.36 -10.39
N GLN A 290 -5.08 -4.11 -9.28
CA GLN A 290 -4.46 -4.19 -7.96
C GLN A 290 -4.70 -5.57 -7.38
N VAL A 291 -3.62 -6.23 -6.98
CA VAL A 291 -3.62 -7.57 -6.38
C VAL A 291 -2.96 -7.49 -5.01
N HIS A 292 -3.71 -7.72 -3.96
CA HIS A 292 -3.17 -7.81 -2.61
C HIS A 292 -2.33 -9.06 -2.45
N ARG A 293 -1.22 -8.90 -1.74
CA ARG A 293 -0.30 -9.97 -1.35
C ARG A 293 -0.10 -9.96 0.15
N ARG A 294 0.12 -11.12 0.71
CA ARG A 294 0.54 -11.33 2.09
C ARG A 294 1.92 -11.96 2.11
N VAL A 295 2.72 -11.65 3.14
CA VAL A 295 4.02 -12.32 3.37
C VAL A 295 3.86 -13.83 3.41
N THR A 296 4.88 -14.55 2.90
CA THR A 296 4.83 -16.01 2.80
C THR A 296 5.87 -16.72 3.67
N ALA A 297 6.94 -16.03 4.10
CA ALA A 297 7.99 -16.63 4.91
C ALA A 297 7.45 -17.06 6.30
N PRO A 298 7.77 -18.29 6.78
CA PRO A 298 7.20 -18.81 8.03
C PRO A 298 7.38 -17.92 9.26
N ALA A 299 8.57 -17.33 9.44
CA ALA A 299 8.84 -16.45 10.57
C ALA A 299 8.02 -15.15 10.52
N ALA A 300 7.80 -14.60 9.32
CA ALA A 300 6.97 -13.42 9.11
C ALA A 300 5.48 -13.75 9.31
N LEU A 301 5.03 -14.90 8.85
CA LEU A 301 3.67 -15.38 9.09
C LEU A 301 3.39 -15.59 10.59
N ASP A 302 4.35 -16.16 11.32
CA ASP A 302 4.23 -16.35 12.77
C ASP A 302 4.07 -15.00 13.50
N TRP A 303 4.92 -14.02 13.19
CA TRP A 303 4.78 -12.67 13.73
C TRP A 303 3.44 -12.03 13.34
N SER A 304 3.06 -12.10 12.09
CA SER A 304 1.80 -11.58 11.57
C SER A 304 0.58 -12.18 12.32
N GLU A 305 0.57 -13.49 12.57
CA GLU A 305 -0.51 -14.15 13.33
C GLU A 305 -0.50 -13.76 14.83
N ARG A 306 0.67 -13.46 15.41
CA ARG A 306 0.76 -12.93 16.79
C ARG A 306 0.07 -11.56 16.89
N THR A 307 0.31 -10.66 15.95
CA THR A 307 -0.26 -9.31 15.94
C THR A 307 -1.72 -9.25 15.48
N ARG A 308 -2.24 -10.35 14.94
CA ARG A 308 -3.66 -10.50 14.57
C ARG A 308 -4.64 -10.13 15.69
N GLY A 309 -4.25 -10.41 16.95
CA GLY A 309 -5.06 -10.17 18.14
C GLY A 309 -5.07 -8.73 18.66
N MET A 310 -4.31 -7.81 18.08
CA MET A 310 -4.20 -6.43 18.54
C MET A 310 -5.57 -5.76 18.72
N PHE A 311 -5.62 -4.76 19.60
CA PHE A 311 -6.81 -3.95 19.89
C PHE A 311 -8.02 -4.80 20.26
N ALA A 312 -7.83 -5.69 21.24
CA ALA A 312 -8.85 -6.62 21.74
C ALA A 312 -9.47 -7.51 20.63
N GLY A 313 -8.67 -7.92 19.64
CA GLY A 313 -9.06 -8.80 18.55
C GLY A 313 -9.80 -8.13 17.39
N THR A 314 -9.94 -6.82 17.40
CA THR A 314 -10.62 -6.09 16.30
C THR A 314 -9.72 -5.85 15.11
N TYR A 315 -8.40 -5.89 15.31
CA TYR A 315 -7.41 -5.52 14.31
C TYR A 315 -7.45 -6.35 13.04
N ALA A 316 -7.61 -7.65 13.15
CA ALA A 316 -7.64 -8.54 11.98
C ALA A 316 -8.70 -8.14 10.94
N ARG A 317 -9.89 -7.76 11.41
CA ARG A 317 -10.97 -7.29 10.52
C ARG A 317 -10.64 -5.91 9.93
N TYR A 318 -10.10 -5.02 10.74
CA TYR A 318 -9.73 -3.66 10.35
C TYR A 318 -8.62 -3.69 9.29
N ALA A 319 -7.50 -4.35 9.58
CA ALA A 319 -6.31 -4.36 8.72
C ALA A 319 -6.55 -5.10 7.39
N ARG A 320 -7.32 -6.19 7.43
CA ARG A 320 -7.59 -6.97 6.22
C ARG A 320 -8.52 -6.26 5.24
N GLY A 321 -9.55 -5.55 5.70
CA GLY A 321 -10.57 -4.97 4.84
C GLY A 321 -11.39 -6.02 4.08
N ARG A 322 -12.12 -5.60 3.06
CA ARG A 322 -12.88 -6.48 2.15
C ARG A 322 -11.98 -6.95 1.02
N LEU A 323 -12.34 -8.06 0.38
CA LEU A 323 -11.60 -8.53 -0.81
C LEU A 323 -11.65 -7.49 -1.95
N SER A 324 -12.79 -6.86 -2.18
CA SER A 324 -12.98 -5.80 -3.17
C SER A 324 -12.19 -4.51 -2.90
N ASP A 325 -11.73 -4.30 -1.67
CA ASP A 325 -10.93 -3.13 -1.31
C ASP A 325 -9.45 -3.33 -1.69
N ARG A 326 -9.03 -4.58 -1.93
CA ARG A 326 -7.63 -4.94 -2.10
C ARG A 326 -7.30 -5.74 -3.35
N CYS A 327 -8.30 -6.39 -3.98
CA CYS A 327 -8.13 -7.10 -5.26
C CYS A 327 -9.22 -6.62 -6.22
N PHE A 328 -8.85 -5.83 -7.22
CA PHE A 328 -9.80 -5.24 -8.17
C PHE A 328 -9.11 -4.78 -9.46
N ALA A 329 -9.93 -4.51 -10.47
CA ALA A 329 -9.50 -4.00 -11.76
C ALA A 329 -9.86 -2.51 -11.90
N MET A 330 -9.01 -1.76 -12.59
CA MET A 330 -9.18 -0.37 -12.96
C MET A 330 -9.11 -0.23 -14.46
N GLU A 331 -10.12 0.39 -15.06
CA GLU A 331 -10.08 0.72 -16.49
C GLU A 331 -9.07 1.84 -16.74
N ALA A 332 -8.09 1.59 -17.58
CA ALA A 332 -7.17 2.60 -18.08
C ALA A 332 -7.84 3.34 -19.24
N ARG A 333 -8.25 4.57 -19.01
CA ARG A 333 -8.94 5.43 -19.99
C ARG A 333 -7.96 6.27 -20.80
#